data_bf5d1250a69cba07cb17a437accb3b9f
#
_entry.id   bf5d1250a69cba07cb17a437accb3b9f
#
_cell.length_a   1.000
_cell.length_b   1.000
_cell.length_c   1.000
_cell.angle_alpha   90.00
_cell.angle_beta   90.00
_cell.angle_gamma   90.00
#
_symmetry.space_group_name_H-M   'P 1'
#
loop_
_entity.id
_entity.type
_entity.pdbx_description
1 polymer ?
#
loop_
_entity_poly.entity_id
_entity_poly.type
_entity_poly.pdbx_seq_one_letter_code
_entity_poly.pdbx_strand_id
1 'polypeptide(L)'
;MKRNISDTVKVRNVLDEIARLVRKDARALGFTDISSVIAETFNSQYLINIIFSYKGKSHKAYGSIPLVAIISLDADELELFLEYRAKDLLRHMYRVSGKNKEIPQTEEEYEQKTKWS
;
A
#
# COMPACT_ATOMS: atom_id res chain seq x y z
N MET A 1 14.25 -18.92 9.58
CA MET A 1 13.33 -18.94 10.74
C MET A 1 12.04 -19.64 10.37
N LYS A 2 11.65 -20.58 11.20
CA LYS A 2 10.41 -21.33 10.96
C LYS A 2 9.23 -20.60 11.60
N ARG A 3 8.23 -20.23 10.79
CA ARG A 3 7.01 -19.60 11.30
C ARG A 3 6.03 -20.68 11.75
N ASN A 4 5.30 -20.41 12.81
CA ASN A 4 4.21 -21.28 13.21
C ASN A 4 2.92 -20.93 12.41
N ILE A 5 1.88 -21.73 12.57
CA ILE A 5 0.62 -21.55 11.85
C ILE A 5 -0.03 -20.19 12.16
N SER A 6 0.03 -19.77 13.44
CA SER A 6 -0.53 -18.48 13.86
C SER A 6 0.14 -17.30 13.17
N ASP A 7 1.48 -17.35 13.05
CA ASP A 7 2.22 -16.30 12.35
C ASP A 7 1.89 -16.28 10.87
N THR A 8 1.72 -17.44 10.24
CA THR A 8 1.34 -17.54 8.84
C THR A 8 -0.02 -16.89 8.57
N VAL A 9 -1.00 -17.16 9.44
CA VAL A 9 -2.34 -16.56 9.35
C VAL A 9 -2.27 -15.05 9.56
N LYS A 10 -1.51 -14.60 10.56
CA LYS A 10 -1.33 -13.18 10.85
C LYS A 10 -0.72 -12.45 9.65
N VAL A 11 0.32 -13.02 9.04
CA VAL A 11 0.97 -12.45 7.85
C VAL A 11 -0.03 -12.30 6.71
N ARG A 12 -0.79 -13.35 6.40
CA ARG A 12 -1.79 -13.30 5.33
C ARG A 12 -2.82 -12.20 5.58
N ASN A 13 -3.36 -12.12 6.81
CA ASN A 13 -4.37 -11.13 7.14
C ASN A 13 -3.84 -9.70 7.01
N VAL A 14 -2.60 -9.47 7.42
CA VAL A 14 -1.95 -8.16 7.31
C VAL A 14 -1.76 -7.77 5.84
N LEU A 15 -1.29 -8.69 5.03
CA LEU A 15 -1.05 -8.41 3.60
C LEU A 15 -2.37 -8.13 2.86
N ASP A 16 -3.42 -8.90 3.17
CA ASP A 16 -4.74 -8.66 2.61
C ASP A 16 -5.30 -7.30 3.03
N GLU A 17 -5.09 -6.92 4.27
CA GLU A 17 -5.58 -5.64 4.80
C GLU A 17 -4.89 -4.45 4.14
N ILE A 18 -3.57 -4.50 3.96
CA ILE A 18 -2.87 -3.38 3.31
C ILE A 18 -3.30 -3.24 1.84
N ALA A 19 -3.49 -4.37 1.15
CA ALA A 19 -3.99 -4.36 -0.23
C ALA A 19 -5.39 -3.73 -0.30
N ARG A 20 -6.25 -4.05 0.67
CA ARG A 20 -7.60 -3.49 0.75
C ARG A 20 -7.58 -1.98 0.99
N LEU A 21 -6.75 -1.53 1.93
CA LEU A 21 -6.63 -0.10 2.26
C LEU A 21 -6.14 0.70 1.05
N VAL A 22 -5.11 0.22 0.39
CA VAL A 22 -4.56 0.89 -0.80
C VAL A 22 -5.60 0.95 -1.92
N ARG A 23 -6.28 -0.16 -2.18
CA ARG A 23 -7.30 -0.21 -3.24
C ARG A 23 -8.45 0.76 -2.99
N LYS A 24 -8.93 0.80 -1.77
CA LYS A 24 -10.03 1.70 -1.39
C LYS A 24 -9.66 3.16 -1.63
N ASP A 25 -8.52 3.58 -1.10
CA ASP A 25 -8.08 4.97 -1.21
C ASP A 25 -7.68 5.33 -2.64
N ALA A 26 -7.04 4.40 -3.34
CA ALA A 26 -6.64 4.63 -4.73
C ALA A 26 -7.84 4.82 -5.65
N ARG A 27 -8.91 4.03 -5.45
CA ARG A 27 -10.14 4.20 -6.23
C ARG A 27 -10.78 5.57 -5.99
N ALA A 28 -10.79 6.02 -4.74
CA ALA A 28 -11.33 7.34 -4.39
C ALA A 28 -10.55 8.47 -5.08
N LEU A 29 -9.28 8.23 -5.41
CA LEU A 29 -8.41 9.21 -6.04
C LEU A 29 -8.38 9.11 -7.58
N GLY A 30 -9.20 8.24 -8.16
CA GLY A 30 -9.33 8.13 -9.61
C GLY A 30 -8.42 7.11 -10.28
N PHE A 31 -7.69 6.31 -9.52
CA PHE A 31 -6.92 5.19 -10.07
C PHE A 31 -7.85 4.01 -10.38
N THR A 32 -7.58 3.30 -11.46
CA THR A 32 -8.41 2.17 -11.92
C THR A 32 -7.56 0.93 -12.17
N ASP A 33 -8.21 -0.20 -12.43
CA ASP A 33 -7.56 -1.48 -12.76
C ASP A 33 -6.47 -1.85 -11.76
N ILE A 34 -6.78 -1.68 -10.49
CA ILE A 34 -5.82 -1.85 -9.40
C ILE A 34 -5.68 -3.33 -9.05
N SER A 35 -4.47 -3.85 -9.16
CA SER A 35 -4.14 -5.20 -8.73
C SER A 35 -2.87 -5.19 -7.89
N SER A 36 -2.73 -6.16 -7.01
CA SER A 36 -1.55 -6.28 -6.16
C SER A 36 -0.96 -7.67 -6.25
N VAL A 37 0.37 -7.73 -6.30
CA VAL A 37 1.13 -8.98 -6.27
C VAL A 37 2.11 -8.87 -5.10
N ILE A 38 2.09 -9.86 -4.22
CA ILE A 38 2.91 -9.87 -3.02
C ILE A 38 3.86 -11.05 -3.08
N ALA A 39 5.15 -10.79 -2.86
CA ALA A 39 6.19 -11.81 -2.89
C ALA A 39 7.08 -11.68 -1.66
N GLU A 40 7.46 -12.81 -1.09
CA GLU A 40 8.43 -12.86 0.00
C GLU A 40 9.84 -12.81 -0.58
N THR A 41 10.71 -12.00 0.02
CA THR A 41 12.09 -11.83 -0.41
C THR A 41 13.06 -12.60 0.49
N PHE A 42 14.32 -12.70 0.06
CA PHE A 42 15.36 -13.43 0.79
C PHE A 42 15.64 -12.87 2.19
N ASN A 43 15.45 -11.58 2.39
CA ASN A 43 15.75 -10.93 3.67
C ASN A 43 14.53 -10.77 4.57
N SER A 44 13.61 -11.69 4.47
CA SER A 44 12.39 -11.73 5.31
C SER A 44 11.56 -10.45 5.21
N GLN A 45 11.36 -9.98 4.00
CA GLN A 45 10.45 -8.87 3.70
C GLN A 45 9.41 -9.33 2.71
N TYR A 46 8.27 -8.65 2.70
CA TYR A 46 7.26 -8.83 1.68
C TYR A 46 7.28 -7.63 0.74
N LEU A 47 7.51 -7.91 -0.54
CA LEU A 47 7.46 -6.89 -1.58
C LEU A 47 6.04 -6.84 -2.12
N ILE A 48 5.45 -5.66 -2.08
CA ILE A 48 4.09 -5.42 -2.58
C ILE A 48 4.22 -4.62 -3.86
N ASN A 49 3.74 -5.19 -4.96
CA ASN A 49 3.69 -4.51 -6.26
C ASN A 49 2.24 -4.18 -6.57
N ILE A 50 1.98 -2.91 -6.82
CA ILE A 50 0.66 -2.42 -7.21
C ILE A 50 0.72 -2.03 -8.69
N ILE A 51 -0.12 -2.67 -9.48
CA ILE A 51 -0.28 -2.35 -10.91
C ILE A 51 -1.61 -1.62 -11.04
N PHE A 52 -1.61 -0.47 -11.67
CA PHE A 52 -2.82 0.35 -11.76
C PHE A 52 -2.80 1.19 -13.04
N SER A 53 -3.96 1.71 -13.40
CA SER A 53 -4.12 2.60 -14.54
C SER A 53 -4.50 4.00 -14.09
N TYR A 54 -3.99 5.01 -14.77
CA TYR A 54 -4.35 6.40 -14.56
C TYR A 54 -4.36 7.13 -15.91
N LYS A 55 -5.51 7.71 -16.25
CA LYS A 55 -5.71 8.41 -17.54
C LYS A 55 -5.31 7.54 -18.73
N GLY A 56 -5.70 6.27 -18.70
CA GLY A 56 -5.45 5.34 -19.80
C GLY A 56 -4.05 4.76 -19.87
N LYS A 57 -3.19 5.08 -18.92
CA LYS A 57 -1.81 4.56 -18.87
C LYS A 57 -1.63 3.63 -17.69
N SER A 58 -0.91 2.55 -17.91
CA SER A 58 -0.58 1.58 -16.86
C SER A 58 0.70 2.02 -16.13
N HIS A 59 0.69 1.88 -14.82
CA HIS A 59 1.81 2.23 -13.95
C HIS A 59 2.04 1.14 -12.92
N LYS A 60 3.23 1.15 -12.32
CA LYS A 60 3.57 0.24 -11.24
C LYS A 60 4.17 1.01 -10.06
N ALA A 61 3.65 0.73 -8.87
CA ALA A 61 4.19 1.24 -7.61
C ALA A 61 4.55 0.06 -6.72
N TYR A 62 5.49 0.23 -5.82
CA TYR A 62 5.90 -0.85 -4.93
C TYR A 62 6.31 -0.34 -3.57
N GLY A 63 6.24 -1.25 -2.60
CA GLY A 63 6.70 -1.02 -1.25
C GLY A 63 7.06 -2.32 -0.60
N SER A 64 7.62 -2.28 0.60
CA SER A 64 7.98 -3.48 1.32
C SER A 64 7.52 -3.43 2.77
N ILE A 65 7.29 -4.60 3.36
CA ILE A 65 6.93 -4.75 4.76
C ILE A 65 7.84 -5.81 5.37
N PRO A 66 8.60 -5.46 6.43
CA PRO A 66 9.43 -6.46 7.11
C PRO A 66 8.56 -7.48 7.84
N LEU A 67 8.91 -8.76 7.71
CA LEU A 67 8.22 -9.83 8.42
C LEU A 67 8.25 -9.60 9.93
N VAL A 68 9.37 -9.13 10.46
CA VAL A 68 9.53 -8.90 11.90
C VAL A 68 8.52 -7.86 12.41
N ALA A 69 8.18 -6.85 11.63
CA ALA A 69 7.18 -5.86 12.02
C ALA A 69 5.81 -6.50 12.16
N ILE A 70 5.44 -7.39 11.24
CA ILE A 70 4.16 -8.08 11.30
C ILE A 70 4.03 -8.96 12.54
N ILE A 71 5.10 -9.67 12.87
CA ILE A 71 5.09 -10.65 13.96
C ILE A 71 5.20 -9.99 15.32
N SER A 72 6.00 -8.94 15.47
CA SER A 72 6.35 -8.37 16.76
C SER A 72 5.47 -7.22 17.25
N LEU A 73 4.75 -6.54 16.35
CA LEU A 73 3.88 -5.43 16.75
C LEU A 73 2.56 -5.96 17.34
N ASP A 74 2.04 -5.27 18.36
CA ASP A 74 0.71 -5.59 18.87
C ASP A 74 -0.37 -5.06 17.90
N ALA A 75 -1.65 -5.34 18.21
CA ALA A 75 -2.76 -5.02 17.31
C ALA A 75 -2.86 -3.53 17.00
N ASP A 76 -2.69 -2.67 18.01
CA ASP A 76 -2.82 -1.22 17.83
C ASP A 76 -1.62 -0.65 17.06
N GLU A 77 -0.42 -1.11 17.40
CA GLU A 77 0.80 -0.70 16.69
C GLU A 77 0.76 -1.15 15.24
N LEU A 78 0.26 -2.37 15.00
CA LEU A 78 0.17 -2.92 13.66
C LEU A 78 -0.82 -2.13 12.80
N GLU A 79 -1.95 -1.74 13.35
CA GLU A 79 -2.94 -0.92 12.65
C GLU A 79 -2.32 0.41 12.16
N LEU A 80 -1.60 1.11 13.04
CA LEU A 80 -0.92 2.34 12.68
C LEU A 80 0.17 2.09 11.62
N PHE A 81 0.91 1.02 11.77
CA PHE A 81 1.96 0.66 10.82
C PHE A 81 1.38 0.42 9.42
N LEU A 82 0.26 -0.30 9.34
CA LEU A 82 -0.41 -0.57 8.06
C LEU A 82 -0.93 0.70 7.40
N GLU A 83 -1.48 1.61 8.19
CA GLU A 83 -1.93 2.91 7.68
C GLU A 83 -0.77 3.70 7.06
N TYR A 84 0.38 3.74 7.73
CA TYR A 84 1.56 4.40 7.20
C TYR A 84 2.06 3.76 5.92
N ARG A 85 2.11 2.44 5.88
CA ARG A 85 2.58 1.72 4.69
C ARG A 85 1.62 1.90 3.51
N ALA A 86 0.33 1.91 3.77
CA ALA A 86 -0.66 2.18 2.73
C ALA A 86 -0.49 3.59 2.16
N LYS A 87 -0.26 4.58 3.01
CA LYS A 87 -0.01 5.97 2.58
C LYS A 87 1.26 6.08 1.76
N ASP A 88 2.31 5.36 2.13
CA ASP A 88 3.56 5.35 1.36
C ASP A 88 3.35 4.78 -0.04
N LEU A 89 2.59 3.70 -0.15
CA LEU A 89 2.24 3.12 -1.45
C LEU A 89 1.43 4.09 -2.30
N LEU A 90 0.45 4.75 -1.72
CA LEU A 90 -0.36 5.75 -2.41
C LEU A 90 0.47 6.95 -2.86
N ARG A 91 1.40 7.39 -2.02
CA ARG A 91 2.34 8.46 -2.38
C ARG A 91 3.17 8.07 -3.59
N HIS A 92 3.62 6.81 -3.64
CA HIS A 92 4.37 6.30 -4.78
C HIS A 92 3.49 6.27 -6.04
N MET A 93 2.23 5.84 -5.91
CA MET A 93 1.27 5.85 -7.02
C MET A 93 1.07 7.28 -7.56
N TYR A 94 0.96 8.27 -6.68
CA TYR A 94 0.87 9.68 -7.08
C TYR A 94 2.07 10.09 -7.92
N ARG A 95 3.26 9.73 -7.47
CA ARG A 95 4.49 10.13 -8.16
C ARG A 95 4.64 9.48 -9.53
N VAL A 96 4.49 8.17 -9.60
CA VAL A 96 4.73 7.44 -10.86
C VAL A 96 3.67 7.75 -11.91
N SER A 97 2.45 8.10 -11.49
CA SER A 97 1.37 8.47 -12.40
C SER A 97 1.41 9.94 -12.84
N GLY A 98 2.19 10.76 -12.15
CA GLY A 98 2.21 12.20 -12.40
C GLY A 98 1.07 12.96 -11.72
N LYS A 99 0.18 12.27 -10.99
CA LYS A 99 -0.97 12.90 -10.34
C LYS A 99 -0.55 13.95 -9.32
N ASN A 100 0.59 13.80 -8.68
CA ASN A 100 1.12 14.76 -7.71
C ASN A 100 1.42 16.14 -8.32
N LYS A 101 1.52 16.23 -9.66
CA LYS A 101 1.76 17.48 -10.37
C LYS A 101 0.48 18.15 -10.86
N GLU A 102 -0.66 17.51 -10.65
CA GLU A 102 -1.95 18.01 -11.09
C GLU A 102 -2.59 18.91 -10.04
N ILE A 103 -3.49 19.82 -10.50
CA ILE A 103 -4.29 20.63 -9.59
C ILE A 103 -5.39 19.74 -9.01
N PRO A 104 -5.54 19.70 -7.67
CA PRO A 104 -6.63 18.94 -7.06
C PRO A 104 -8.00 19.41 -7.54
N GLN A 105 -8.87 18.46 -7.87
CA GLN A 105 -10.20 18.76 -8.41
C GLN A 105 -11.30 18.74 -7.36
N THR A 106 -11.04 18.11 -6.20
CA THR A 106 -11.98 18.02 -5.10
C THR A 106 -11.27 18.39 -3.80
N GLU A 107 -12.07 18.77 -2.78
CA GLU A 107 -11.53 19.07 -1.46
C GLU A 107 -10.82 17.85 -0.86
N GLU A 108 -11.41 16.67 -1.00
CA GLU A 108 -10.82 15.43 -0.53
C GLU A 108 -9.48 15.18 -1.22
N GLU A 109 -9.41 15.36 -2.52
CA GLU A 109 -8.17 15.19 -3.28
C GLU A 109 -7.11 16.20 -2.84
N TYR A 110 -7.51 17.44 -2.57
CA TYR A 110 -6.62 18.46 -2.06
C TYR A 110 -6.01 18.06 -0.71
N GLU A 111 -6.82 17.56 0.20
CA GLU A 111 -6.37 17.09 1.50
C GLU A 111 -5.37 15.94 1.37
N GLN A 112 -5.65 14.97 0.51
CA GLN A 112 -4.78 13.84 0.29
C GLN A 112 -3.44 14.27 -0.32
N LYS A 113 -3.47 15.15 -1.30
CA LYS A 113 -2.26 15.66 -1.94
C LYS A 113 -1.38 16.43 -0.95
N THR A 114 -1.98 17.27 -0.12
CA THR A 114 -1.27 18.03 0.92
C THR A 114 -0.67 17.09 1.96
N LYS A 115 -1.39 16.05 2.33
CA LYS A 115 -0.96 15.08 3.33
C LYS A 115 0.22 14.23 2.86
N TRP A 116 0.30 13.93 1.56
CA TRP A 116 1.27 12.99 1.00
C TRP A 116 2.41 13.63 0.21
N SER A 117 2.36 14.90 -0.05
CA SER A 117 3.42 15.61 -0.78
C SER A 117 4.51 16.21 0.18
#